data_f351bcb2d1d9289e7d6771b3d7ea8400
#
_entry.id   f351bcb2d1d9289e7d6771b3d7ea8400
#
_cell.length_a   1.000
_cell.length_b   1.000
_cell.length_c   1.000
_cell.angle_alpha   90.00
_cell.angle_beta   90.00
_cell.angle_gamma   90.00
#
_symmetry.space_group_name_H-M   'P 1'
#
loop_
_entity.id
_entity.type
_entity.pdbx_description
1 polymer ?
#
loop_
_entity_poly.entity_id
_entity_poly.type
_entity_poly.pdbx_seq_one_letter_code
_entity_poly.pdbx_strand_id
1 'polypeptide(L)'
;PKFSKNRAFQDKTDSIQWRNSEKDFEAWKNGRTGVPIVDAFMRQLKATGWMHNRGRMITAMFLTKNLLIDWRVGESWFMQNLIDGDFAANNGGWQWSASTGTDAVPYFRIFNPVTQSERFDPNGDFIRQWCPELAHLDSRQIHQVQKHAIVDLKSSRARAIDVFKALG
;
A
#
# COMPACT_ATOMS: atom_id res chain seq x y z
N PRO A 1 7.98 29.29 -7.46
CA PRO A 1 6.63 29.03 -6.94
C PRO A 1 6.45 27.57 -6.55
N LYS A 2 5.65 27.35 -5.53
CA LYS A 2 5.34 26.02 -5.02
C LYS A 2 4.86 25.07 -6.11
N PHE A 3 4.09 25.57 -7.05
CA PHE A 3 3.55 24.81 -8.17
C PHE A 3 4.65 24.28 -9.10
N SER A 4 5.66 25.08 -9.41
CA SER A 4 6.78 24.66 -10.27
C SER A 4 7.63 23.56 -9.63
N LYS A 5 7.86 23.63 -8.32
CA LYS A 5 8.64 22.62 -7.60
C LYS A 5 7.93 21.27 -7.59
N ASN A 6 6.61 21.26 -7.37
CA ASN A 6 5.84 20.03 -7.37
C ASN A 6 5.81 19.37 -8.74
N ARG A 7 5.69 20.17 -9.80
CA ARG A 7 5.70 19.66 -11.17
C ARG A 7 7.05 19.02 -11.51
N ALA A 8 8.14 19.66 -11.13
CA ALA A 8 9.49 19.13 -11.36
C ALA A 8 9.68 17.80 -10.61
N PHE A 9 9.17 17.68 -9.37
CA PHE A 9 9.23 16.45 -8.60
C PHE A 9 8.38 15.36 -9.23
N GLN A 10 7.16 15.68 -9.69
CA GLN A 10 6.30 14.73 -10.41
C GLN A 10 6.98 14.22 -11.68
N ASP A 11 7.61 15.09 -12.45
CA ASP A 11 8.32 14.70 -13.65
C ASP A 11 9.46 13.73 -13.34
N LYS A 12 10.16 13.93 -12.22
CA LYS A 12 11.19 13.00 -11.75
C LYS A 12 10.60 11.65 -11.36
N THR A 13 9.49 11.64 -10.61
CA THR A 13 8.84 10.40 -10.21
C THR A 13 8.21 9.66 -11.39
N ASP A 14 7.84 10.37 -12.46
CA ASP A 14 7.38 9.74 -13.70
C ASP A 14 8.48 8.95 -14.40
N SER A 15 9.74 9.20 -14.07
CA SER A 15 10.87 8.43 -14.60
C SER A 15 11.17 7.15 -13.81
N ILE A 16 10.43 6.87 -12.74
CA ILE A 16 10.57 5.63 -11.97
C ILE A 16 10.24 4.45 -12.88
N GLN A 17 11.12 3.47 -12.90
CA GLN A 17 10.84 2.21 -13.55
C GLN A 17 10.04 1.33 -12.58
N TRP A 18 8.74 1.48 -12.64
CA TRP A 18 7.83 0.63 -11.88
C TRP A 18 7.94 -0.81 -12.37
N ARG A 19 7.76 -1.75 -11.43
CA ARG A 19 7.73 -3.18 -11.80
C ARG A 19 6.40 -3.49 -12.49
N ASN A 20 6.46 -4.17 -13.62
CA ASN A 20 5.28 -4.66 -14.33
C ASN A 20 4.99 -6.10 -13.89
N SER A 21 4.65 -6.27 -12.62
CA SER A 21 4.33 -7.60 -12.09
C SER A 21 2.82 -7.76 -11.98
N GLU A 22 2.20 -8.33 -13.00
CA GLU A 22 0.77 -8.66 -12.97
C GLU A 22 0.46 -9.65 -11.85
N LYS A 23 1.35 -10.60 -11.61
CA LYS A 23 1.20 -11.58 -10.54
C LYS A 23 1.08 -10.93 -9.16
N ASP A 24 1.98 -10.00 -8.85
CA ASP A 24 1.98 -9.30 -7.57
C ASP A 24 0.79 -8.36 -7.47
N PHE A 25 0.44 -7.68 -8.54
CA PHE A 25 -0.73 -6.81 -8.57
C PHE A 25 -2.03 -7.61 -8.33
N GLU A 26 -2.18 -8.76 -8.97
CA GLU A 26 -3.32 -9.65 -8.75
C GLU A 26 -3.38 -10.13 -7.29
N ALA A 27 -2.25 -10.49 -6.71
CA ALA A 27 -2.19 -10.88 -5.30
C ALA A 27 -2.63 -9.74 -4.38
N TRP A 28 -2.19 -8.50 -4.67
CA TRP A 28 -2.59 -7.32 -3.91
C TRP A 28 -4.10 -7.07 -4.02
N LYS A 29 -4.64 -7.04 -5.23
CA LYS A 29 -6.08 -6.83 -5.47
C LYS A 29 -6.96 -7.83 -4.72
N ASN A 30 -6.52 -9.05 -4.64
CA ASN A 30 -7.30 -10.16 -4.09
C ASN A 30 -6.97 -10.49 -2.64
N GLY A 31 -6.09 -9.70 -2.01
CA GLY A 31 -5.73 -9.91 -0.61
C GLY A 31 -4.97 -11.21 -0.38
N ARG A 32 -3.99 -11.48 -1.22
CA ARG A 32 -3.14 -12.70 -1.15
C ARG A 32 -1.66 -12.38 -1.19
N THR A 33 -1.27 -11.29 -0.52
CA THR A 33 0.14 -10.89 -0.49
C THR A 33 0.96 -11.66 0.54
N GLY A 34 0.30 -12.25 1.53
CA GLY A 34 0.98 -12.86 2.67
C GLY A 34 1.35 -11.86 3.77
N VAL A 35 0.91 -10.60 3.64
CA VAL A 35 1.02 -9.58 4.68
C VAL A 35 -0.40 -9.36 5.24
N PRO A 36 -0.70 -9.90 6.43
CA PRO A 36 -2.09 -10.05 6.90
C PRO A 36 -2.91 -8.76 6.90
N ILE A 37 -2.35 -7.65 7.38
CA ILE A 37 -3.13 -6.40 7.43
C ILE A 37 -3.47 -5.87 6.04
N VAL A 38 -2.55 -5.99 5.09
CA VAL A 38 -2.79 -5.61 3.69
C VAL A 38 -3.91 -6.47 3.12
N ASP A 39 -3.83 -7.77 3.32
CA ASP A 39 -4.81 -8.72 2.80
C ASP A 39 -6.19 -8.48 3.39
N ALA A 40 -6.27 -8.21 4.69
CA ALA A 40 -7.54 -7.92 5.36
C ALA A 40 -8.20 -6.68 4.79
N PHE A 41 -7.47 -5.59 4.62
CA PHE A 41 -8.02 -4.37 4.05
C PHE A 41 -8.45 -4.55 2.60
N MET A 42 -7.66 -5.23 1.79
CA MET A 42 -7.99 -5.43 0.38
C MET A 42 -9.20 -6.34 0.20
N ARG A 43 -9.34 -7.35 1.04
CA ARG A 43 -10.53 -8.22 1.04
C ARG A 43 -11.79 -7.46 1.48
N GLN A 44 -11.68 -6.60 2.49
CA GLN A 44 -12.78 -5.73 2.91
C GLN A 44 -13.22 -4.82 1.76
N LEU A 45 -12.28 -4.18 1.08
CA LEU A 45 -12.57 -3.30 -0.05
C LEU A 45 -13.35 -4.06 -1.13
N LYS A 46 -12.86 -5.22 -1.54
CA LYS A 46 -13.48 -6.02 -2.59
C LYS A 46 -14.88 -6.50 -2.22
N ALA A 47 -15.09 -6.84 -0.95
CA ALA A 47 -16.37 -7.37 -0.48
C ALA A 47 -17.41 -6.29 -0.21
N THR A 48 -16.99 -5.12 0.29
CA THR A 48 -17.90 -4.09 0.81
C THR A 48 -17.88 -2.79 0.04
N GLY A 49 -16.84 -2.51 -0.73
CA GLY A 49 -16.65 -1.21 -1.38
C GLY A 49 -16.24 -0.11 -0.42
N TRP A 50 -15.75 -0.46 0.77
CA TRP A 50 -15.32 0.50 1.79
C TRP A 50 -14.00 0.07 2.40
N MET A 51 -13.21 1.06 2.81
CA MET A 51 -11.97 0.85 3.53
C MET A 51 -11.68 2.03 4.45
N HIS A 52 -11.31 1.75 5.70
CA HIS A 52 -10.88 2.78 6.63
C HIS A 52 -9.69 3.57 6.06
N ASN A 53 -9.64 4.87 6.35
CA ASN A 53 -8.58 5.74 5.81
C ASN A 53 -7.18 5.21 6.10
N ARG A 54 -6.93 4.69 7.30
CA ARG A 54 -5.64 4.08 7.65
C ARG A 54 -5.31 2.91 6.72
N GLY A 55 -6.30 2.10 6.36
CA GLY A 55 -6.13 1.00 5.42
C GLY A 55 -5.76 1.47 4.03
N ARG A 56 -6.38 2.57 3.57
CA ARG A 56 -6.04 3.16 2.27
C ARG A 56 -4.58 3.57 2.23
N MET A 57 -4.07 4.18 3.30
CA MET A 57 -2.67 4.60 3.40
C MET A 57 -1.72 3.40 3.43
N ILE A 58 -2.02 2.39 4.25
CA ILE A 58 -1.19 1.20 4.39
C ILE A 58 -1.10 0.42 3.08
N THR A 59 -2.24 0.16 2.44
CA THR A 59 -2.29 -0.66 1.22
C THR A 59 -1.71 0.06 0.01
N ALA A 60 -1.91 1.38 -0.08
CA ALA A 60 -1.36 2.19 -1.17
C ALA A 60 0.17 2.30 -1.05
N MET A 61 0.67 2.54 0.15
CA MET A 61 2.11 2.61 0.37
C MET A 61 2.79 1.25 0.14
N PHE A 62 2.13 0.16 0.54
CA PHE A 62 2.64 -1.18 0.28
C PHE A 62 2.78 -1.44 -1.22
N LEU A 63 1.76 -1.10 -2.00
CA LEU A 63 1.80 -1.30 -3.44
C LEU A 63 2.91 -0.49 -4.10
N THR A 64 3.00 0.79 -3.79
CA THR A 64 3.92 1.70 -4.47
C THR A 64 5.37 1.53 -4.00
N LYS A 65 5.58 1.27 -2.73
CA LYS A 65 6.93 1.19 -2.16
C LYS A 65 7.44 -0.25 -2.05
N ASN A 66 6.69 -1.13 -1.39
CA ASN A 66 7.17 -2.51 -1.22
C ASN A 66 7.08 -3.32 -2.51
N LEU A 67 5.98 -3.20 -3.26
CA LEU A 67 5.85 -3.89 -4.55
C LEU A 67 6.42 -3.10 -5.72
N LEU A 68 6.67 -1.81 -5.52
CA LEU A 68 7.17 -0.89 -6.55
C LEU A 68 6.33 -0.97 -7.83
N ILE A 69 5.00 -0.95 -7.65
CA ILE A 69 4.02 -0.95 -8.73
C ILE A 69 3.43 0.45 -8.87
N ASP A 70 3.19 0.85 -10.12
CA ASP A 70 2.71 2.19 -10.45
C ASP A 70 1.42 2.52 -9.67
N TRP A 71 1.44 3.66 -8.97
CA TRP A 71 0.31 4.13 -8.17
C TRP A 71 -0.98 4.30 -8.98
N ARG A 72 -0.85 4.57 -10.28
CA ARG A 72 -2.01 4.82 -11.16
C ARG A 72 -2.89 3.60 -11.32
N VAL A 73 -2.31 2.40 -11.38
CA VAL A 73 -3.11 1.17 -11.45
C VAL A 73 -3.81 0.86 -10.13
N GLY A 74 -3.18 1.19 -9.01
CA GLY A 74 -3.80 1.07 -7.69
C GLY A 74 -4.95 2.06 -7.51
N GLU A 75 -4.75 3.30 -7.92
CA GLU A 75 -5.80 4.34 -7.92
C GLU A 75 -7.02 3.88 -8.70
N SER A 76 -6.81 3.35 -9.91
CA SER A 76 -7.92 2.84 -10.74
C SER A 76 -8.67 1.72 -10.05
N TRP A 77 -7.97 0.80 -9.40
CA TRP A 77 -8.62 -0.29 -8.65
C TRP A 77 -9.48 0.23 -7.51
N PHE A 78 -8.97 1.21 -6.75
CA PHE A 78 -9.74 1.84 -5.69
C PHE A 78 -10.99 2.54 -6.23
N MET A 79 -10.87 3.28 -7.33
CA MET A 79 -12.02 3.97 -7.94
C MET A 79 -13.08 2.99 -8.42
N GLN A 80 -12.70 1.82 -8.92
CA GLN A 80 -13.63 0.79 -9.35
C GLN A 80 -14.38 0.15 -8.18
N ASN A 81 -13.79 0.11 -6.99
CA ASN A 81 -14.32 -0.64 -5.86
C ASN A 81 -14.94 0.22 -4.76
N LEU A 82 -14.46 1.46 -4.57
CA LEU A 82 -14.99 2.33 -3.52
C LEU A 82 -16.37 2.86 -3.90
N ILE A 83 -17.35 2.62 -3.02
CA ILE A 83 -18.73 3.10 -3.22
C ILE A 83 -18.80 4.62 -3.13
N ASP A 84 -18.01 5.22 -2.23
CA ASP A 84 -17.94 6.65 -2.00
C ASP A 84 -16.90 7.36 -2.89
N GLY A 85 -16.49 6.75 -3.98
CA GLY A 85 -15.35 7.14 -4.81
C GLY A 85 -15.21 8.64 -5.05
N ASP A 86 -14.51 9.33 -4.14
CA ASP A 86 -14.09 10.72 -4.32
C ASP A 86 -12.77 10.71 -5.09
N PHE A 87 -12.84 11.10 -6.37
CA PHE A 87 -11.68 11.09 -7.24
C PHE A 87 -10.53 11.94 -6.67
N ALA A 88 -10.82 13.14 -6.16
CA ALA A 88 -9.78 14.04 -5.67
C ALA A 88 -9.08 13.48 -4.43
N ALA A 89 -9.83 12.94 -3.46
CA ALA A 89 -9.27 12.35 -2.25
C ALA A 89 -8.49 11.08 -2.56
N ASN A 90 -9.00 10.24 -3.46
CA ASN A 90 -8.32 9.02 -3.88
C ASN A 90 -7.00 9.35 -4.59
N ASN A 91 -7.04 10.28 -5.56
CA ASN A 91 -5.86 10.72 -6.30
C ASN A 91 -4.78 11.29 -5.35
N GLY A 92 -5.17 12.20 -4.44
CA GLY A 92 -4.25 12.80 -3.48
C GLY A 92 -3.62 11.78 -2.55
N GLY A 93 -4.39 10.81 -2.08
CA GLY A 93 -3.89 9.73 -1.23
C GLY A 93 -2.89 8.83 -1.93
N TRP A 94 -3.14 8.50 -3.18
CA TRP A 94 -2.21 7.70 -3.99
C TRP A 94 -0.94 8.46 -4.32
N GLN A 95 -1.04 9.72 -4.68
CA GLN A 95 0.14 10.56 -4.91
C GLN A 95 0.98 10.70 -3.65
N TRP A 96 0.33 10.90 -2.50
CA TRP A 96 1.02 10.95 -1.20
C TRP A 96 1.81 9.66 -0.95
N SER A 97 1.18 8.51 -1.13
CA SER A 97 1.80 7.19 -0.89
C SER A 97 2.96 6.90 -1.82
N ALA A 98 2.89 7.39 -3.05
CA ALA A 98 3.93 7.21 -4.06
C ALA A 98 5.03 8.28 -3.96
N SER A 99 4.96 9.16 -2.98
CA SER A 99 5.87 10.31 -2.84
C SER A 99 5.84 11.24 -4.05
N THR A 100 4.64 11.40 -4.63
CA THR A 100 4.36 12.34 -5.73
C THR A 100 3.32 13.35 -5.24
N GLY A 101 3.13 14.44 -5.98
CA GLY A 101 2.11 15.44 -5.64
C GLY A 101 2.59 16.50 -4.66
N THR A 102 1.63 17.35 -4.23
CA THR A 102 1.91 18.58 -3.48
C THR A 102 2.36 18.31 -2.04
N ASP A 103 1.69 17.39 -1.37
CA ASP A 103 1.93 17.07 0.03
C ASP A 103 2.51 15.65 0.17
N ALA A 104 3.42 15.31 -0.77
CA ALA A 104 4.00 13.98 -0.83
C ALA A 104 4.75 13.62 0.46
N VAL A 105 4.56 12.37 0.90
CA VAL A 105 5.38 11.81 1.97
C VAL A 105 6.83 11.72 1.48
N PRO A 106 7.83 12.05 2.31
CA PRO A 106 9.23 11.82 1.94
C PRO A 106 9.45 10.35 1.53
N TYR A 107 10.17 10.13 0.45
CA TYR A 107 10.34 8.78 -0.13
C TYR A 107 10.94 7.75 0.84
N PHE A 108 11.72 8.20 1.83
CA PHE A 108 12.35 7.32 2.81
C PHE A 108 11.42 6.95 3.98
N ARG A 109 10.26 7.60 4.11
CA ARG A 109 9.26 7.27 5.12
C ARG A 109 8.30 6.23 4.54
N ILE A 110 8.65 4.97 4.77
CA ILE A 110 7.86 3.83 4.31
C ILE A 110 7.26 3.16 5.53
N PHE A 111 5.94 2.98 5.53
CA PHE A 111 5.26 2.27 6.61
C PHE A 111 5.77 0.84 6.71
N ASN A 112 6.03 0.38 7.93
CA ASN A 112 6.15 -1.04 8.20
C ASN A 112 4.73 -1.58 8.42
N PRO A 113 4.19 -2.41 7.52
CA PRO A 113 2.82 -2.91 7.65
C PRO A 113 2.57 -3.66 8.96
N VAL A 114 3.55 -4.36 9.47
CA VAL A 114 3.43 -5.11 10.73
C VAL A 114 3.22 -4.15 11.90
N THR A 115 4.02 -3.10 11.99
CA THR A 115 3.87 -2.08 13.04
C THR A 115 2.51 -1.37 12.92
N GLN A 116 2.10 -1.02 11.71
CA GLN A 116 0.80 -0.40 11.46
C GLN A 116 -0.35 -1.34 11.86
N SER A 117 -0.20 -2.62 11.57
CA SER A 117 -1.17 -3.65 11.93
C SER A 117 -1.35 -3.74 13.45
N GLU A 118 -0.25 -3.78 14.18
CA GLU A 118 -0.28 -3.86 15.63
C GLU A 118 -0.95 -2.63 16.27
N ARG A 119 -0.77 -1.46 15.68
CA ARG A 119 -1.41 -0.22 16.15
C ARG A 119 -2.89 -0.15 15.81
N PHE A 120 -3.26 -0.52 14.61
CA PHE A 120 -4.65 -0.45 14.13
C PHE A 120 -5.51 -1.56 14.72
N ASP A 121 -4.97 -2.76 14.82
CA ASP A 121 -5.72 -3.98 15.18
C ASP A 121 -4.96 -4.78 16.24
N PRO A 122 -4.75 -4.21 17.45
CA PRO A 122 -3.85 -4.83 18.43
C PRO A 122 -4.20 -6.26 18.79
N ASN A 123 -5.48 -6.60 18.82
CA ASN A 123 -5.93 -7.96 19.17
C ASN A 123 -6.05 -8.89 17.95
N GLY A 124 -5.91 -8.37 16.74
CA GLY A 124 -6.04 -9.16 15.52
C GLY A 124 -7.47 -9.49 15.11
N ASP A 125 -8.46 -8.82 15.70
CA ASP A 125 -9.88 -9.13 15.43
C ASP A 125 -10.28 -8.77 13.98
N PHE A 126 -9.79 -7.63 13.49
CA PHE A 126 -10.02 -7.21 12.11
C PHE A 126 -9.41 -8.21 11.12
N ILE A 127 -8.17 -8.62 11.38
CA ILE A 127 -7.50 -9.62 10.52
C ILE A 127 -8.27 -10.94 10.55
N ARG A 128 -8.72 -11.39 11.72
CA ARG A 128 -9.49 -12.65 11.83
C ARG A 128 -10.78 -12.61 11.05
N GLN A 129 -11.44 -11.45 11.04
CA GLN A 129 -12.68 -11.27 10.29
C GLN A 129 -12.47 -11.47 8.79
N TRP A 130 -11.41 -10.88 8.24
CA TRP A 130 -11.18 -10.87 6.79
C TRP A 130 -10.22 -11.94 6.30
N CYS A 131 -9.41 -12.49 7.21
CA CYS A 131 -8.49 -13.59 6.94
C CYS A 131 -8.79 -14.76 7.88
N PRO A 132 -9.92 -15.46 7.70
CA PRO A 132 -10.30 -16.54 8.60
C PRO A 132 -9.28 -17.67 8.65
N GLU A 133 -8.49 -17.85 7.60
CA GLU A 133 -7.40 -18.83 7.58
C GLU A 133 -6.32 -18.54 8.63
N LEU A 134 -6.28 -17.32 9.18
CA LEU A 134 -5.32 -16.93 10.22
C LEU A 134 -5.94 -16.85 11.61
N ALA A 135 -7.25 -17.18 11.74
CA ALA A 135 -7.99 -16.97 12.98
C ALA A 135 -7.42 -17.76 14.17
N HIS A 136 -6.70 -18.85 13.91
CA HIS A 136 -6.09 -19.70 14.93
C HIS A 136 -4.82 -19.09 15.54
N LEU A 137 -4.25 -18.06 14.94
CA LEU A 137 -3.03 -17.43 15.44
C LEU A 137 -3.35 -16.50 16.62
N ASP A 138 -2.41 -16.38 17.55
CA ASP A 138 -2.57 -15.45 18.67
C ASP A 138 -2.42 -13.99 18.21
N SER A 139 -2.68 -13.06 19.12
CA SER A 139 -2.68 -11.62 18.81
C SER A 139 -1.30 -11.06 18.43
N ARG A 140 -0.24 -11.79 18.67
CA ARG A 140 1.12 -11.42 18.30
C ARG A 140 1.49 -11.99 16.93
N GLN A 141 1.23 -13.27 16.73
CA GLN A 141 1.59 -13.98 15.50
C GLN A 141 0.77 -13.53 14.29
N ILE A 142 -0.49 -13.14 14.52
CA ILE A 142 -1.42 -12.82 13.43
C ILE A 142 -0.96 -11.62 12.59
N HIS A 143 -0.14 -10.73 13.16
CA HIS A 143 0.38 -9.55 12.45
C HIS A 143 1.60 -9.86 11.59
N GLN A 144 2.23 -11.00 11.79
CA GLN A 144 3.52 -11.31 11.17
C GLN A 144 3.36 -11.69 9.70
N VAL A 145 4.36 -11.34 8.90
CA VAL A 145 4.43 -11.72 7.49
C VAL A 145 4.47 -13.24 7.39
N GLN A 146 3.63 -13.78 6.50
CA GLN A 146 3.53 -15.23 6.30
C GLN A 146 4.70 -15.74 5.46
N LYS A 147 5.03 -17.04 5.59
CA LYS A 147 6.16 -17.67 4.88
C LYS A 147 6.03 -17.57 3.36
N HIS A 148 4.80 -17.60 2.86
CA HIS A 148 4.50 -17.54 1.41
C HIS A 148 4.35 -16.12 0.88
N ALA A 149 4.67 -15.11 1.68
CA ALA A 149 4.51 -13.71 1.27
C ALA A 149 5.26 -13.43 -0.03
N ILE A 150 4.64 -12.59 -0.87
CA ILE A 150 5.20 -12.25 -2.19
C ILE A 150 6.37 -11.29 -2.12
N VAL A 151 6.70 -10.79 -0.94
CA VAL A 151 7.74 -9.79 -0.76
C VAL A 151 8.43 -9.96 0.60
N ASP A 152 9.71 -9.63 0.65
CA ASP A 152 10.43 -9.43 1.89
C ASP A 152 10.40 -7.94 2.24
N LEU A 153 9.88 -7.60 3.42
CA LEU A 153 9.66 -6.19 3.78
C LEU A 153 10.95 -5.39 3.88
N LYS A 154 12.01 -6.00 4.41
CA LYS A 154 13.28 -5.31 4.60
C LYS A 154 13.97 -5.00 3.26
N SER A 155 14.10 -6.00 2.41
CA SER A 155 14.77 -5.84 1.11
C SER A 155 13.95 -4.98 0.15
N SER A 156 12.62 -5.11 0.17
CA SER A 156 11.75 -4.30 -0.68
C SER A 156 11.76 -2.83 -0.26
N ARG A 157 11.85 -2.56 1.05
CA ARG A 157 12.00 -1.21 1.55
C ARG A 157 13.31 -0.59 1.09
N ALA A 158 14.40 -1.33 1.21
CA ALA A 158 15.71 -0.86 0.76
C ALA A 158 15.72 -0.57 -0.75
N ARG A 159 15.11 -1.44 -1.54
CA ARG A 159 14.96 -1.25 -2.98
C ARG A 159 14.19 0.04 -3.30
N ALA A 160 13.09 0.28 -2.62
CA ALA A 160 12.30 1.50 -2.83
C ALA A 160 13.12 2.75 -2.53
N ILE A 161 13.83 2.76 -1.41
CA ILE A 161 14.68 3.90 -1.04
C ILE A 161 15.73 4.15 -2.11
N ASP A 162 16.39 3.11 -2.61
CA ASP A 162 17.41 3.24 -3.64
C ASP A 162 16.84 3.80 -4.94
N VAL A 163 15.68 3.30 -5.37
CA VAL A 163 15.01 3.76 -6.60
C VAL A 163 14.64 5.24 -6.51
N PHE A 164 14.02 5.65 -5.40
CA PHE A 164 13.60 7.04 -5.22
C PHE A 164 14.80 7.99 -5.00
N LYS A 165 15.82 7.52 -4.29
CA LYS A 165 17.04 8.31 -4.05
C LYS A 165 17.77 8.61 -5.36
N ALA A 166 17.75 7.69 -6.31
CA ALA A 166 18.39 7.88 -7.62
C ALA A 166 17.74 8.99 -8.46
N LEU A 167 16.53 9.44 -8.11
CA LEU A 167 15.84 10.54 -8.79
C LEU A 167 16.40 11.90 -8.40
N GLY A 168 17.11 11.96 -7.32
CA GLY A 168 17.46 13.20 -6.81
C GLY A 168 18.65 13.68 -6.40
#